data_a2d4114edd20c033f05dc1141946a431
#
_entry.id   a2d4114edd20c033f05dc1141946a431
#
_cell.length_a   1.000
_cell.length_b   1.000
_cell.length_c   1.000
_cell.angle_alpha   90.00
_cell.angle_beta   90.00
_cell.angle_gamma   90.00
#
_symmetry.space_group_name_H-M   'P 1'
#
loop_
_entity.id
_entity.type
_entity.pdbx_description
1 polymer ?
#
loop_
_entity_poly.entity_id
_entity_poly.type
_entity_poly.pdbx_seq_one_letter_code
_entity_poly.pdbx_strand_id
1 'polypeptide(L)'
;FQCLIAADKPCIVAIDEFQQIAKYPEKNIEALLRTHIQTIENSNFIFAGSERHMMQEMFLSSSRPFYHSADILELKAIAPEIYIPFIADHFQKRKRHIEIENIEKVYRLFKGHTFYIQKTFNEAFADTPKGKECTLEIIKTAIDNLIAYNDTIFREILSNIPEKQKELLYAIAKVGEAENVTSAKFIKRYSLTSASSVQSATKKLLEKDIITEINKVYSVTDKFFGMWINTIYGNKYTL
;
A
#
# COMPACT_ATOMS: atom_id res chain seq x y z
N PHE A 1 -1.49 11.50 -29.29
CA PHE A 1 -0.77 12.79 -29.26
C PHE A 1 -1.30 13.78 -30.30
N GLN A 2 -1.59 13.38 -31.54
CA GLN A 2 -2.11 14.28 -32.58
C GLN A 2 -3.36 15.06 -32.13
N CYS A 3 -4.29 14.44 -31.41
CA CYS A 3 -5.47 15.12 -30.88
C CYS A 3 -5.12 16.21 -29.84
N LEU A 4 -4.06 16.01 -29.04
CA LEU A 4 -3.60 17.00 -28.07
C LEU A 4 -2.95 18.21 -28.75
N ILE A 5 -2.17 17.95 -29.82
CA ILE A 5 -1.53 19.00 -30.63
C ILE A 5 -2.59 19.85 -31.36
N ALA A 6 -3.66 19.22 -31.82
CA ALA A 6 -4.76 19.88 -32.53
C ALA A 6 -5.85 20.49 -31.59
N ALA A 7 -5.68 20.38 -30.28
CA ALA A 7 -6.68 20.90 -29.35
C ALA A 7 -6.66 22.42 -29.25
N ASP A 8 -7.83 23.04 -29.40
CA ASP A 8 -7.98 24.50 -29.28
C ASP A 8 -7.84 25.02 -27.84
N LYS A 9 -7.93 24.14 -26.84
CA LYS A 9 -7.85 24.47 -25.41
C LYS A 9 -6.70 23.73 -24.74
N PRO A 10 -6.09 24.35 -23.71
CA PRO A 10 -5.11 23.64 -22.88
C PRO A 10 -5.68 22.36 -22.30
N CYS A 11 -4.92 21.26 -22.39
CA CYS A 11 -5.31 19.96 -21.88
C CYS A 11 -4.50 19.59 -20.63
N ILE A 12 -5.11 18.84 -19.71
CA ILE A 12 -4.43 18.16 -18.63
C ILE A 12 -4.58 16.65 -18.88
N VAL A 13 -3.47 15.97 -19.01
CA VAL A 13 -3.42 14.53 -19.28
C VAL A 13 -2.85 13.83 -18.07
N ALA A 14 -3.67 13.05 -17.37
CA ALA A 14 -3.23 12.21 -16.27
C ALA A 14 -3.04 10.76 -16.75
N ILE A 15 -1.87 10.20 -16.47
CA ILE A 15 -1.53 8.81 -16.80
C ILE A 15 -1.28 8.08 -15.49
N ASP A 16 -2.17 7.15 -15.16
CA ASP A 16 -2.06 6.32 -13.97
C ASP A 16 -1.20 5.08 -14.22
N GLU A 17 -0.62 4.53 -13.15
CA GLU A 17 0.29 3.37 -13.17
C GLU A 17 1.43 3.54 -14.21
N PHE A 18 1.97 4.75 -14.29
CA PHE A 18 2.94 5.13 -15.32
C PHE A 18 4.19 4.24 -15.33
N GLN A 19 4.59 3.69 -14.19
CA GLN A 19 5.72 2.76 -14.11
C GLN A 19 5.54 1.49 -14.95
N GLN A 20 4.30 1.15 -15.35
CA GLN A 20 4.07 -0.03 -16.20
C GLN A 20 4.75 0.07 -17.56
N ILE A 21 5.03 1.27 -18.06
CA ILE A 21 5.77 1.44 -19.33
C ILE A 21 7.18 0.84 -19.28
N ALA A 22 7.80 0.78 -18.11
CA ALA A 22 9.11 0.16 -17.91
C ALA A 22 9.08 -1.37 -18.08
N LYS A 23 7.90 -1.99 -18.06
CA LYS A 23 7.69 -3.43 -18.22
C LYS A 23 7.30 -3.81 -19.66
N TYR A 24 7.14 -2.85 -20.54
CA TYR A 24 6.79 -3.11 -21.94
C TYR A 24 7.95 -3.78 -22.68
N PRO A 25 7.67 -4.74 -23.57
CA PRO A 25 8.69 -5.46 -24.32
C PRO A 25 9.41 -4.58 -25.36
N GLU A 26 8.75 -3.48 -25.77
CA GLU A 26 9.31 -2.55 -26.76
C GLU A 26 10.47 -1.75 -26.16
N LYS A 27 11.61 -1.87 -26.80
CA LYS A 27 12.79 -1.09 -26.39
C LYS A 27 12.55 0.40 -26.66
N ASN A 28 12.99 1.23 -25.71
CA ASN A 28 12.94 2.69 -25.81
C ASN A 28 11.54 3.34 -25.76
N ILE A 29 10.51 2.64 -25.25
CA ILE A 29 9.16 3.21 -25.12
C ILE A 29 9.14 4.50 -24.30
N GLU A 30 9.94 4.56 -23.22
CA GLU A 30 10.08 5.77 -22.39
C GLU A 30 10.65 6.94 -23.19
N ALA A 31 11.69 6.71 -23.99
CA ALA A 31 12.30 7.76 -24.82
C ALA A 31 11.33 8.24 -25.89
N LEU A 32 10.59 7.33 -26.52
CA LEU A 32 9.57 7.65 -27.51
C LEU A 32 8.45 8.50 -26.89
N LEU A 33 7.93 8.10 -25.75
CA LEU A 33 6.89 8.86 -25.04
C LEU A 33 7.38 10.26 -24.68
N ARG A 34 8.59 10.37 -24.12
CA ARG A 34 9.17 11.66 -23.78
C ARG A 34 9.26 12.57 -25.01
N THR A 35 9.73 12.06 -26.13
CA THR A 35 9.83 12.83 -27.38
C THR A 35 8.47 13.41 -27.77
N HIS A 36 7.42 12.59 -27.74
CA HIS A 36 6.07 13.07 -28.06
C HIS A 36 5.53 14.08 -27.05
N ILE A 37 5.74 13.84 -25.75
CA ILE A 37 5.27 14.74 -24.69
C ILE A 37 5.95 16.12 -24.82
N GLN A 38 7.23 16.16 -25.11
CA GLN A 38 7.99 17.40 -25.24
C GLN A 38 7.58 18.25 -26.48
N THR A 39 6.93 17.67 -27.47
CA THR A 39 6.41 18.40 -28.64
C THR A 39 5.05 19.03 -28.43
N ILE A 40 4.41 18.79 -27.28
CA ILE A 40 3.06 19.28 -27.00
C ILE A 40 3.15 20.48 -26.07
N GLU A 41 3.02 21.68 -26.64
CA GLU A 41 3.10 22.94 -25.88
C GLU A 41 1.82 23.28 -25.12
N ASN A 42 0.67 22.77 -25.60
CA ASN A 42 -0.65 23.10 -25.10
C ASN A 42 -1.22 22.09 -24.10
N SER A 43 -0.35 21.29 -23.45
CA SER A 43 -0.83 20.29 -22.50
C SER A 43 0.13 20.10 -21.32
N ASN A 44 -0.45 19.88 -20.13
CA ASN A 44 0.29 19.47 -18.95
C ASN A 44 0.05 18.00 -18.66
N PHE A 45 1.09 17.32 -18.23
CA PHE A 45 1.06 15.89 -17.95
C PHE A 45 1.22 15.63 -16.45
N ILE A 46 0.39 14.72 -15.93
CA ILE A 46 0.46 14.21 -14.56
C ILE A 46 0.74 12.72 -14.66
N PHE A 47 1.85 12.27 -14.12
CA PHE A 47 2.22 10.87 -14.05
C PHE A 47 1.96 10.35 -12.64
N ALA A 48 1.03 9.43 -12.48
CA ALA A 48 0.74 8.78 -11.21
C ALA A 48 1.26 7.34 -11.22
N GLY A 49 1.69 6.84 -10.07
CA GLY A 49 2.14 5.46 -9.95
C GLY A 49 2.23 5.04 -8.49
N SER A 50 1.93 3.78 -8.23
CA SER A 50 1.93 3.17 -6.91
C SER A 50 3.29 2.56 -6.53
N GLU A 51 4.10 2.14 -7.50
CA GLU A 51 5.44 1.59 -7.29
C GLU A 51 6.46 2.74 -7.09
N ARG A 52 6.52 3.27 -5.87
CA ARG A 52 7.33 4.45 -5.52
C ARG A 52 8.78 4.36 -6.01
N HIS A 53 9.44 3.21 -5.79
CA HIS A 53 10.83 3.04 -6.18
C HIS A 53 11.02 3.13 -7.70
N MET A 54 10.13 2.51 -8.47
CA MET A 54 10.16 2.59 -9.93
C MET A 54 9.90 4.01 -10.42
N MET A 55 8.91 4.71 -9.87
CA MET A 55 8.64 6.11 -10.20
C MET A 55 9.85 7.00 -9.90
N GLN A 56 10.47 6.84 -8.74
CA GLN A 56 11.70 7.58 -8.41
C GLN A 56 12.84 7.24 -9.37
N GLU A 57 13.05 5.98 -9.72
CA GLU A 57 14.06 5.59 -10.68
C GLU A 57 13.82 6.26 -12.04
N MET A 58 12.59 6.25 -12.55
CA MET A 58 12.24 6.83 -13.85
C MET A 58 12.49 8.34 -13.93
N PHE A 59 12.20 9.09 -12.86
CA PHE A 59 12.27 10.56 -12.87
C PHE A 59 13.53 11.14 -12.21
N LEU A 60 14.25 10.40 -11.36
CA LEU A 60 15.43 10.88 -10.63
C LEU A 60 16.74 10.23 -11.07
N SER A 61 16.72 9.14 -11.84
CA SER A 61 17.95 8.53 -12.35
C SER A 61 18.40 9.17 -13.65
N SER A 62 19.65 9.61 -13.69
CA SER A 62 20.26 10.23 -14.89
C SER A 62 20.36 9.28 -16.10
N SER A 63 20.22 7.97 -15.89
CA SER A 63 20.20 6.96 -16.94
C SER A 63 18.84 6.79 -17.61
N ARG A 64 17.78 7.41 -17.09
CA ARG A 64 16.41 7.23 -17.59
C ARG A 64 15.95 8.40 -18.47
N PRO A 65 15.13 8.13 -19.48
CA PRO A 65 14.64 9.17 -20.40
C PRO A 65 13.90 10.31 -19.68
N PHE A 66 13.08 10.03 -18.67
CA PHE A 66 12.30 11.04 -17.94
C PHE A 66 13.07 11.77 -16.83
N TYR A 67 14.40 11.63 -16.78
CA TYR A 67 15.22 12.32 -15.78
C TYR A 67 14.94 13.82 -15.73
N HIS A 68 14.58 14.31 -14.54
CA HIS A 68 14.23 15.72 -14.28
C HIS A 68 13.19 16.34 -15.24
N SER A 69 12.27 15.54 -15.75
CA SER A 69 11.23 16.02 -16.69
C SER A 69 9.90 16.40 -16.01
N ALA A 70 9.75 16.16 -14.71
CA ALA A 70 8.58 16.53 -13.95
C ALA A 70 8.95 16.82 -12.49
N ASP A 71 8.14 17.65 -11.83
CA ASP A 71 8.19 17.85 -10.38
C ASP A 71 7.59 16.63 -9.66
N ILE A 72 8.20 16.25 -8.55
CA ILE A 72 7.76 15.09 -7.80
C ILE A 72 6.90 15.51 -6.61
N LEU A 73 5.65 15.06 -6.60
CA LEU A 73 4.74 15.17 -5.48
C LEU A 73 4.58 13.80 -4.80
N GLU A 74 5.14 13.66 -3.60
CA GLU A 74 4.93 12.47 -2.79
C GLU A 74 3.68 12.60 -1.93
N LEU A 75 2.69 11.73 -2.17
CA LEU A 75 1.49 11.65 -1.33
C LEU A 75 1.82 10.86 -0.06
N LYS A 76 1.86 11.58 1.06
CA LYS A 76 2.03 11.00 2.39
C LYS A 76 0.69 10.64 3.01
N ALA A 77 0.74 9.91 4.14
CA ALA A 77 -0.45 9.71 4.96
C ALA A 77 -1.07 11.09 5.33
N ILE A 78 -2.39 11.16 5.32
CA ILE A 78 -3.11 12.36 5.79
C ILE A 78 -2.80 12.52 7.28
N ALA A 79 -2.39 13.72 7.70
CA ALA A 79 -2.07 13.99 9.10
C ALA A 79 -3.25 13.66 10.03
N PRO A 80 -3.01 13.04 11.19
CA PRO A 80 -4.08 12.62 12.09
C PRO A 80 -4.94 13.80 12.56
N GLU A 81 -4.36 14.99 12.71
CA GLU A 81 -5.06 16.23 13.09
C GLU A 81 -6.13 16.65 12.06
N ILE A 82 -6.00 16.20 10.81
CA ILE A 82 -6.95 16.46 9.74
C ILE A 82 -7.89 15.26 9.56
N TYR A 83 -7.35 14.05 9.56
CA TYR A 83 -8.10 12.87 9.17
C TYR A 83 -9.04 12.37 10.26
N ILE A 84 -8.63 12.44 11.54
CA ILE A 84 -9.46 12.00 12.67
C ILE A 84 -10.73 12.84 12.82
N PRO A 85 -10.66 14.19 12.84
CA PRO A 85 -11.85 15.01 12.87
C PRO A 85 -12.75 14.83 11.64
N PHE A 86 -12.19 14.60 10.46
CA PHE A 86 -12.94 14.32 9.24
C PHE A 86 -13.79 13.04 9.38
N ILE A 87 -13.23 11.97 9.93
CA ILE A 87 -13.98 10.72 10.17
C ILE A 87 -15.09 10.94 11.19
N ALA A 88 -14.79 11.60 12.32
CA ALA A 88 -15.77 11.91 13.36
C ALA A 88 -16.95 12.74 12.82
N ASP A 89 -16.67 13.75 12.01
CA ASP A 89 -17.67 14.60 11.36
C ASP A 89 -18.60 13.79 10.43
N HIS A 90 -18.05 12.83 9.69
CA HIS A 90 -18.84 11.93 8.84
C HIS A 90 -19.85 11.10 9.64
N PHE A 91 -19.45 10.56 10.78
CA PHE A 91 -20.34 9.83 11.68
C PHE A 91 -21.43 10.76 12.24
N GLN A 92 -21.04 11.93 12.73
CA GLN A 92 -21.95 12.93 13.33
C GLN A 92 -22.98 13.45 12.32
N LYS A 93 -22.58 13.79 11.10
CA LYS A 93 -23.49 14.25 10.03
C LYS A 93 -24.56 13.23 9.68
N ARG A 94 -24.31 11.97 9.92
CA ARG A 94 -25.25 10.85 9.69
C ARG A 94 -25.92 10.36 10.96
N LYS A 95 -25.90 11.17 12.03
CA LYS A 95 -26.52 10.89 13.34
C LYS A 95 -26.00 9.60 13.97
N ARG A 96 -24.69 9.36 13.91
CA ARG A 96 -23.96 8.34 14.63
C ARG A 96 -22.87 8.99 15.46
N HIS A 97 -22.49 8.37 16.54
CA HIS A 97 -21.38 8.86 17.38
C HIS A 97 -20.20 7.90 17.27
N ILE A 98 -19.00 8.43 17.42
CA ILE A 98 -17.75 7.64 17.52
C ILE A 98 -16.76 8.42 18.39
N GLU A 99 -16.16 7.73 19.35
CA GLU A 99 -15.12 8.32 20.20
C GLU A 99 -13.83 8.56 19.41
N ILE A 100 -13.23 9.74 19.59
CA ILE A 100 -11.97 10.13 18.93
C ILE A 100 -10.87 9.10 19.18
N GLU A 101 -10.76 8.61 20.42
CA GLU A 101 -9.79 7.60 20.81
C GLU A 101 -9.89 6.32 19.97
N ASN A 102 -11.09 5.90 19.61
CA ASN A 102 -11.32 4.74 18.76
C ASN A 102 -10.84 4.98 17.33
N ILE A 103 -11.02 6.20 16.81
CA ILE A 103 -10.49 6.58 15.49
C ILE A 103 -8.96 6.58 15.54
N GLU A 104 -8.36 7.15 16.59
CA GLU A 104 -6.92 7.17 16.77
C GLU A 104 -6.31 5.76 16.83
N LYS A 105 -6.96 4.82 17.49
CA LYS A 105 -6.51 3.41 17.56
C LYS A 105 -6.44 2.80 16.17
N VAL A 106 -7.46 2.97 15.35
CA VAL A 106 -7.48 2.48 13.96
C VAL A 106 -6.43 3.20 13.11
N TYR A 107 -6.30 4.52 13.26
CA TYR A 107 -5.29 5.29 12.56
C TYR A 107 -3.87 4.76 12.87
N ARG A 108 -3.55 4.51 14.15
CA ARG A 108 -2.27 3.95 14.57
C ARG A 108 -2.07 2.51 14.08
N LEU A 109 -3.10 1.68 14.15
CA LEU A 109 -3.06 0.29 13.66
C LEU A 109 -2.63 0.22 12.19
N PHE A 110 -3.22 1.07 11.35
CA PHE A 110 -2.91 1.12 9.91
C PHE A 110 -1.89 2.18 9.53
N LYS A 111 -1.28 2.88 10.51
CA LYS A 111 -0.22 3.89 10.28
C LYS A 111 -0.60 4.95 9.25
N GLY A 112 -1.85 5.40 9.29
CA GLY A 112 -2.35 6.42 8.39
C GLY A 112 -2.67 5.93 6.96
N HIS A 113 -2.60 4.63 6.67
CA HIS A 113 -2.99 4.11 5.37
C HIS A 113 -4.49 4.29 5.12
N THR A 114 -4.83 5.27 4.31
CA THR A 114 -6.22 5.72 4.05
C THR A 114 -7.13 4.60 3.58
N PHE A 115 -6.65 3.70 2.71
CA PHE A 115 -7.44 2.58 2.19
C PHE A 115 -7.98 1.69 3.31
N TYR A 116 -7.13 1.22 4.23
CA TYR A 116 -7.53 0.31 5.32
C TYR A 116 -8.40 1.02 6.35
N ILE A 117 -8.08 2.29 6.65
CA ILE A 117 -8.86 3.12 7.57
C ILE A 117 -10.27 3.35 7.01
N GLN A 118 -10.39 3.73 5.73
CA GLN A 118 -11.68 3.93 5.07
C GLN A 118 -12.50 2.65 4.98
N LYS A 119 -11.87 1.52 4.62
CA LYS A 119 -12.56 0.22 4.58
C LYS A 119 -13.11 -0.14 5.95
N THR A 120 -12.29 -0.01 7.00
CA THR A 120 -12.70 -0.30 8.38
C THR A 120 -13.86 0.57 8.83
N PHE A 121 -13.76 1.90 8.63
CA PHE A 121 -14.84 2.79 9.07
C PHE A 121 -16.07 2.74 8.17
N ASN A 122 -15.97 2.37 6.91
CA ASN A 122 -17.13 2.09 6.06
C ASN A 122 -17.95 0.92 6.62
N GLU A 123 -17.29 -0.18 6.96
CA GLU A 123 -17.94 -1.36 7.53
C GLU A 123 -18.51 -1.04 8.93
N ALA A 124 -17.69 -0.48 9.80
CA ALA A 124 -18.14 -0.09 11.14
C ALA A 124 -19.30 0.92 11.12
N PHE A 125 -19.30 1.84 10.16
CA PHE A 125 -20.39 2.79 9.96
C PHE A 125 -21.67 2.09 9.51
N ALA A 126 -21.59 1.12 8.60
CA ALA A 126 -22.76 0.34 8.16
C ALA A 126 -23.37 -0.43 9.31
N ASP A 127 -22.54 -1.04 10.15
CA ASP A 127 -22.97 -1.83 11.31
C ASP A 127 -23.42 -0.98 12.52
N THR A 128 -23.16 0.33 12.51
CA THR A 128 -23.60 1.22 13.58
C THR A 128 -25.02 1.73 13.29
N PRO A 129 -26.05 1.39 14.11
CA PRO A 129 -27.40 1.91 13.91
C PRO A 129 -27.45 3.44 14.07
N LYS A 130 -28.37 4.07 13.34
CA LYS A 130 -28.60 5.51 13.45
C LYS A 130 -29.01 5.90 14.88
N GLY A 131 -28.39 6.93 15.43
CA GLY A 131 -28.59 7.38 16.80
C GLY A 131 -27.79 6.59 17.84
N LYS A 132 -26.93 5.67 17.41
CA LYS A 132 -26.08 4.86 18.28
C LYS A 132 -24.60 5.21 18.15
N GLU A 133 -23.83 4.71 19.08
CA GLU A 133 -22.38 4.82 19.11
C GLU A 133 -21.70 3.68 18.37
N CYS A 134 -20.69 4.02 17.57
CA CYS A 134 -19.73 3.08 16.99
C CYS A 134 -18.69 2.73 18.06
N THR A 135 -18.94 1.65 18.77
CA THR A 135 -18.06 1.18 19.83
C THR A 135 -16.79 0.51 19.27
N LEU A 136 -15.78 0.35 20.12
CA LEU A 136 -14.57 -0.40 19.78
C LEU A 136 -14.87 -1.84 19.33
N GLU A 137 -15.92 -2.45 19.90
CA GLU A 137 -16.35 -3.81 19.54
C GLU A 137 -16.90 -3.86 18.10
N ILE A 138 -17.72 -2.89 17.69
CA ILE A 138 -18.20 -2.76 16.29
C ILE A 138 -17.00 -2.62 15.34
N ILE A 139 -16.01 -1.79 15.69
CA ILE A 139 -14.82 -1.61 14.88
C ILE A 139 -14.00 -2.90 14.76
N LYS A 140 -13.82 -3.64 15.86
CA LYS A 140 -13.14 -4.95 15.83
C LYS A 140 -13.88 -5.95 14.94
N THR A 141 -15.19 -6.02 15.07
CA THR A 141 -16.04 -6.88 14.23
C THR A 141 -15.91 -6.50 12.76
N ALA A 142 -15.90 -5.20 12.44
CA ALA A 142 -15.71 -4.72 11.08
C ALA A 142 -14.36 -5.18 10.49
N ILE A 143 -13.27 -5.09 11.26
CA ILE A 143 -11.95 -5.57 10.82
C ILE A 143 -11.97 -7.09 10.62
N ASP A 144 -12.53 -7.84 11.57
CA ASP A 144 -12.61 -9.30 11.49
C ASP A 144 -13.44 -9.75 10.27
N ASN A 145 -14.55 -9.07 9.97
CA ASN A 145 -15.35 -9.30 8.77
C ASN A 145 -14.57 -9.04 7.48
N LEU A 146 -13.84 -7.92 7.42
CA LEU A 146 -12.99 -7.57 6.26
C LEU A 146 -11.89 -8.61 6.03
N ILE A 147 -11.29 -9.13 7.10
CA ILE A 147 -10.30 -10.22 7.03
C ILE A 147 -10.97 -11.51 6.55
N ALA A 148 -12.10 -11.89 7.13
CA ALA A 148 -12.83 -13.11 6.80
C ALA A 148 -13.37 -13.09 5.35
N TYR A 149 -13.82 -11.95 4.87
CA TYR A 149 -14.29 -11.78 3.49
C TYR A 149 -13.20 -12.12 2.46
N ASN A 150 -11.93 -11.87 2.78
CA ASN A 150 -10.80 -12.15 1.91
C ASN A 150 -10.14 -13.52 2.15
N ASP A 151 -10.67 -14.37 3.04
CA ASP A 151 -10.04 -15.65 3.44
C ASP A 151 -9.68 -16.53 2.23
N THR A 152 -10.59 -16.71 1.29
CA THR A 152 -10.35 -17.54 0.09
C THR A 152 -9.19 -16.99 -0.76
N ILE A 153 -9.17 -15.68 -0.98
CA ILE A 153 -8.11 -15.01 -1.75
C ILE A 153 -6.77 -15.14 -1.03
N PHE A 154 -6.76 -14.93 0.29
CA PHE A 154 -5.54 -15.02 1.09
C PHE A 154 -4.98 -16.45 1.15
N ARG A 155 -5.84 -17.47 1.20
CA ARG A 155 -5.42 -18.88 1.08
C ARG A 155 -4.81 -19.18 -0.28
N GLU A 156 -5.40 -18.68 -1.35
CA GLU A 156 -4.87 -18.85 -2.70
C GLU A 156 -3.49 -18.18 -2.85
N ILE A 157 -3.35 -16.92 -2.42
CA ILE A 157 -2.06 -16.23 -2.41
C ILE A 157 -1.02 -17.07 -1.64
N LEU A 158 -1.37 -17.49 -0.42
CA LEU A 158 -0.45 -18.25 0.43
C LEU A 158 -0.07 -19.60 -0.20
N SER A 159 -1.01 -20.30 -0.86
CA SER A 159 -0.75 -21.59 -1.51
C SER A 159 0.30 -21.50 -2.63
N ASN A 160 0.37 -20.36 -3.30
CA ASN A 160 1.29 -20.08 -4.39
C ASN A 160 2.68 -19.59 -3.93
N ILE A 161 2.92 -19.54 -2.62
CA ILE A 161 4.21 -19.14 -2.03
C ILE A 161 4.97 -20.40 -1.60
N PRO A 162 6.23 -20.62 -2.08
CA PRO A 162 7.07 -21.72 -1.64
C PRO A 162 7.38 -21.67 -0.13
N GLU A 163 7.60 -22.84 0.50
CA GLU A 163 7.67 -22.98 1.96
C GLU A 163 8.72 -22.05 2.62
N LYS A 164 9.94 -21.98 2.06
CA LYS A 164 10.97 -21.07 2.58
C LYS A 164 10.62 -19.58 2.50
N GLN A 165 9.79 -19.20 1.54
CA GLN A 165 9.26 -17.84 1.46
C GLN A 165 8.13 -17.61 2.47
N LYS A 166 7.30 -18.64 2.73
CA LYS A 166 6.26 -18.58 3.76
C LYS A 166 6.88 -18.41 5.16
N GLU A 167 7.94 -19.16 5.48
CA GLU A 167 8.64 -19.00 6.76
C GLU A 167 9.05 -17.55 7.02
N LEU A 168 9.65 -16.90 6.02
CA LEU A 168 10.04 -15.50 6.11
C LEU A 168 8.82 -14.57 6.19
N LEU A 169 7.79 -14.81 5.37
CA LEU A 169 6.54 -14.03 5.36
C LEU A 169 5.87 -14.08 6.73
N TYR A 170 5.82 -15.24 7.37
CA TYR A 170 5.27 -15.42 8.71
C TYR A 170 6.08 -14.65 9.76
N ALA A 171 7.42 -14.69 9.66
CA ALA A 171 8.28 -13.92 10.55
C ALA A 171 8.02 -12.40 10.42
N ILE A 172 7.91 -11.90 9.17
CA ILE A 172 7.61 -10.49 8.90
C ILE A 172 6.21 -10.12 9.40
N ALA A 173 5.19 -10.93 9.11
CA ALA A 173 3.82 -10.68 9.55
C ALA A 173 3.73 -10.61 11.08
N LYS A 174 4.43 -11.51 11.78
CA LYS A 174 4.46 -11.56 13.25
C LYS A 174 5.08 -10.31 13.89
N VAL A 175 6.12 -9.75 13.26
CA VAL A 175 6.79 -8.53 13.74
C VAL A 175 6.00 -7.29 13.36
N GLY A 176 5.29 -7.35 12.22
CA GLY A 176 4.62 -6.20 11.59
C GLY A 176 5.58 -5.36 10.77
N GLU A 177 6.71 -4.94 11.34
CA GLU A 177 7.82 -4.24 10.69
C GLU A 177 9.13 -4.92 11.05
N ALA A 178 9.76 -5.52 10.07
CA ALA A 178 10.98 -6.31 10.26
C ALA A 178 12.20 -5.60 9.67
N GLU A 179 13.18 -5.36 10.52
CA GLU A 179 14.49 -4.85 10.10
C GLU A 179 15.54 -5.96 10.13
N ASN A 180 16.60 -5.80 9.34
CA ASN A 180 17.76 -6.68 9.37
C ASN A 180 17.40 -8.17 9.29
N VAL A 181 16.44 -8.53 8.40
CA VAL A 181 15.88 -9.88 8.26
C VAL A 181 16.93 -10.95 7.97
N THR A 182 18.11 -10.59 7.44
CA THR A 182 19.25 -11.47 7.18
C THR A 182 20.22 -11.62 8.37
N SER A 183 19.98 -10.90 9.48
CA SER A 183 20.86 -10.97 10.65
C SER A 183 20.75 -12.32 11.35
N ALA A 184 21.86 -12.77 11.94
CA ALA A 184 21.89 -14.02 12.72
C ALA A 184 20.85 -14.04 13.84
N LYS A 185 20.60 -12.88 14.47
CA LYS A 185 19.59 -12.72 15.52
C LYS A 185 18.18 -12.97 15.00
N PHE A 186 17.81 -12.39 13.85
CA PHE A 186 16.50 -12.57 13.23
C PHE A 186 16.30 -14.01 12.78
N ILE A 187 17.29 -14.57 12.06
CA ILE A 187 17.27 -15.95 11.57
C ILE A 187 17.06 -16.95 12.74
N LYS A 188 17.83 -16.79 13.82
CA LYS A 188 17.71 -17.65 15.01
C LYS A 188 16.34 -17.50 15.69
N ARG A 189 15.85 -16.24 15.83
CA ARG A 189 14.57 -15.95 16.50
C ARG A 189 13.38 -16.59 15.80
N TYR A 190 13.40 -16.65 14.48
CA TYR A 190 12.29 -17.17 13.66
C TYR A 190 12.60 -18.54 13.04
N SER A 191 13.68 -19.20 13.47
CA SER A 191 14.10 -20.53 12.99
C SER A 191 14.23 -20.62 11.46
N LEU A 192 14.70 -19.54 10.83
CA LEU A 192 14.91 -19.49 9.39
C LEU A 192 16.20 -20.24 9.01
N THR A 193 16.32 -20.66 7.73
CA THR A 193 17.38 -21.59 7.30
C THR A 193 18.78 -20.94 7.31
N SER A 194 18.97 -19.83 6.58
CA SER A 194 20.26 -19.14 6.44
C SER A 194 20.08 -17.72 5.89
N ALA A 195 21.10 -16.87 6.02
CA ALA A 195 21.08 -15.51 5.49
C ALA A 195 20.89 -15.47 3.97
N SER A 196 21.53 -16.37 3.22
CA SER A 196 21.37 -16.44 1.77
C SER A 196 19.98 -16.90 1.35
N SER A 197 19.39 -17.87 2.08
CA SER A 197 18.01 -18.31 1.85
C SER A 197 17.01 -17.18 2.12
N VAL A 198 17.19 -16.43 3.23
CA VAL A 198 16.36 -15.28 3.57
C VAL A 198 16.48 -14.18 2.53
N GLN A 199 17.70 -13.86 2.08
CA GLN A 199 17.92 -12.86 1.02
C GLN A 199 17.21 -13.24 -0.29
N SER A 200 17.30 -14.49 -0.70
CA SER A 200 16.61 -15.00 -1.90
C SER A 200 15.09 -14.94 -1.72
N ALA A 201 14.57 -15.34 -0.56
CA ALA A 201 13.15 -15.27 -0.24
C ALA A 201 12.63 -13.83 -0.23
N THR A 202 13.37 -12.90 0.40
CA THR A 202 13.05 -11.47 0.42
C THR A 202 12.89 -10.91 -0.99
N LYS A 203 13.89 -11.18 -1.86
CA LYS A 203 13.84 -10.73 -3.26
C LYS A 203 12.59 -11.24 -3.96
N LYS A 204 12.25 -12.51 -3.82
CA LYS A 204 11.08 -13.13 -4.46
C LYS A 204 9.74 -12.61 -3.92
N LEU A 205 9.65 -12.34 -2.62
CA LEU A 205 8.45 -11.76 -2.02
C LEU A 205 8.24 -10.30 -2.44
N LEU A 206 9.32 -9.51 -2.60
CA LEU A 206 9.29 -8.16 -3.15
C LEU A 206 8.88 -8.17 -4.63
N GLU A 207 9.47 -9.05 -5.46
CA GLU A 207 9.11 -9.20 -6.88
C GLU A 207 7.62 -9.55 -7.09
N LYS A 208 7.00 -10.24 -6.13
CA LYS A 208 5.58 -10.61 -6.13
C LYS A 208 4.68 -9.60 -5.43
N ASP A 209 5.21 -8.51 -4.94
CA ASP A 209 4.51 -7.51 -4.14
C ASP A 209 3.78 -8.06 -2.88
N ILE A 210 4.28 -9.18 -2.35
CA ILE A 210 3.74 -9.79 -1.11
C ILE A 210 4.23 -9.03 0.12
N ILE A 211 5.48 -8.56 0.07
CA ILE A 211 6.05 -7.67 1.07
C ILE A 211 6.52 -6.39 0.41
N THR A 212 6.58 -5.32 1.17
CA THR A 212 7.14 -4.03 0.77
C THR A 212 8.34 -3.67 1.63
N GLU A 213 9.26 -2.88 1.07
CA GLU A 213 10.42 -2.34 1.76
C GLU A 213 10.37 -0.81 1.74
N ILE A 214 10.45 -0.20 2.91
CA ILE A 214 10.59 1.25 3.07
C ILE A 214 11.72 1.50 4.06
N ASN A 215 12.78 2.19 3.64
CA ASN A 215 13.94 2.49 4.48
C ASN A 215 14.56 1.26 5.16
N LYS A 216 14.66 0.13 4.43
CA LYS A 216 15.15 -1.16 4.93
C LYS A 216 14.28 -1.83 5.99
N VAL A 217 13.04 -1.38 6.13
CA VAL A 217 12.01 -1.99 6.96
C VAL A 217 11.05 -2.76 6.06
N TYR A 218 10.89 -4.05 6.32
CA TYR A 218 10.01 -4.95 5.57
C TYR A 218 8.69 -5.12 6.29
N SER A 219 7.59 -5.06 5.56
CA SER A 219 6.25 -5.36 6.07
C SER A 219 5.42 -6.08 5.02
N VAL A 220 4.37 -6.79 5.44
CA VAL A 220 3.40 -7.36 4.48
C VAL A 220 2.69 -6.22 3.76
N THR A 221 2.63 -6.29 2.44
CA THR A 221 2.07 -5.23 1.58
C THR A 221 0.60 -5.01 1.91
N ASP A 222 -0.22 -6.05 1.85
CA ASP A 222 -1.61 -5.99 2.28
C ASP A 222 -1.72 -6.19 3.81
N LYS A 223 -2.20 -5.15 4.51
CA LYS A 223 -2.31 -5.16 5.98
C LYS A 223 -3.34 -6.17 6.48
N PHE A 224 -4.46 -6.38 5.76
CA PHE A 224 -5.43 -7.40 6.11
C PHE A 224 -4.87 -8.81 5.89
N PHE A 225 -4.08 -9.03 4.84
CA PHE A 225 -3.36 -10.29 4.65
C PHE A 225 -2.38 -10.56 5.80
N GLY A 226 -1.60 -9.55 6.21
CA GLY A 226 -0.70 -9.68 7.36
C GLY A 226 -1.43 -10.03 8.66
N MET A 227 -2.59 -9.41 8.91
CA MET A 227 -3.44 -9.72 10.06
C MET A 227 -4.02 -11.14 9.96
N TRP A 228 -4.49 -11.55 8.77
CA TRP A 228 -5.00 -12.89 8.53
C TRP A 228 -3.93 -13.96 8.79
N ILE A 229 -2.69 -13.77 8.32
CA ILE A 229 -1.57 -14.67 8.64
C ILE A 229 -1.40 -14.80 10.15
N ASN A 230 -1.43 -13.69 10.88
CA ASN A 230 -1.29 -13.71 12.33
C ASN A 230 -2.42 -14.49 13.03
N THR A 231 -3.67 -14.41 12.52
CA THR A 231 -4.78 -15.18 13.12
C THR A 231 -4.59 -16.69 12.97
N ILE A 232 -4.05 -17.18 11.86
CA ILE A 232 -3.76 -18.61 11.66
C ILE A 232 -2.77 -19.13 12.72
N TYR A 233 -1.84 -18.29 13.19
CA TYR A 233 -0.84 -18.64 14.21
C TYR A 233 -1.24 -18.25 15.63
N GLY A 234 -2.51 -17.93 15.86
CA GLY A 234 -3.05 -17.63 17.19
C GLY A 234 -2.67 -16.25 17.74
N ASN A 235 -2.10 -15.38 16.92
CA ASN A 235 -1.79 -14.00 17.31
C ASN A 235 -2.89 -13.07 16.83
N LYS A 236 -3.68 -12.48 17.75
CA LYS A 236 -4.64 -11.44 17.39
C LYS A 236 -3.94 -10.07 17.35
N TYR A 237 -4.39 -9.21 16.44
CA TYR A 237 -4.00 -7.80 16.43
C TYR A 237 -4.59 -7.10 17.69
N THR A 238 -3.91 -6.02 18.14
CA THR A 238 -4.36 -5.21 19.27
C THR A 238 -4.80 -3.84 18.75
N LEU A 239 -6.02 -3.43 19.10
CA LEU A 239 -6.55 -2.08 18.88
C LEU A 239 -6.40 -1.25 20.14
#